data_c3d2a8f8eda5bd1f591b136b562e6ea8
#
_entry.id   c3d2a8f8eda5bd1f591b136b562e6ea8
#
_cell.length_a   1.000
_cell.length_b   1.000
_cell.length_c   1.000
_cell.angle_alpha   90.00
_cell.angle_beta   90.00
_cell.angle_gamma   90.00
#
_symmetry.space_group_name_H-M   'P 1'
#
loop_
_entity.id
_entity.type
_entity.pdbx_description
1 polymer ?
#
loop_
_entity_poly.entity_id
_entity_poly.type
_entity_poly.pdbx_seq_one_letter_code
_entity_poly.pdbx_strand_id
1 'polypeptide(L)'
;MVFKTNIGLIVFCVGLSALGWWAYSNWLGRIEARIVQRVTLDGLELSHPLQISVNGREVTVSGWVNSEAERARVLHHLHPHGPDITLVDRMALLAEVRPYVTHLIRDARGIRASGYAPSQAALAAVAAQIGAGGADLQLAAGISEAAWREAMDSAIKSLSHVQTGTLRLEDSQLYLTATARLPDDAQAARAALALDDDSHVEIEILDDGQPFALSVHLSQGQLTATGKFPAGVLPQIVPEEIGRPARSLRIEQARIDDAEGQFTQAVRVALRAMAQVQLGQLDVSQDRIEITGMVSRAGLLRAERALRKRPATTELVRRLEIYDDGQPFYLLAEFDGAEVQIRGKIPYGVDLSALTSGFETQRSEGLVQAEITDGPRDWSGALVAGLAGLREMHN
;
A
#
# COMPACT_ATOMS: atom_id res chain seq x y z
N MET A 1 94.26 3.16 -40.25
CA MET A 1 94.17 3.24 -38.77
C MET A 1 93.14 4.30 -38.30
N VAL A 2 92.43 4.96 -39.19
CA VAL A 2 91.51 6.10 -38.91
C VAL A 2 90.07 5.61 -38.60
N PHE A 3 89.66 4.40 -39.03
CA PHE A 3 88.30 3.91 -38.90
C PHE A 3 87.94 3.41 -37.47
N LYS A 4 88.87 2.94 -36.63
CA LYS A 4 88.66 2.52 -35.28
C LYS A 4 88.42 3.66 -34.27
N THR A 5 88.95 4.86 -34.55
CA THR A 5 88.86 6.04 -33.66
C THR A 5 87.44 6.65 -33.71
N ASN A 6 86.76 6.61 -34.87
CA ASN A 6 85.45 7.19 -35.08
C ASN A 6 84.37 6.35 -34.41
N ILE A 7 84.48 5.01 -34.35
CA ILE A 7 83.50 4.15 -33.66
C ILE A 7 83.48 4.37 -32.14
N GLY A 8 84.70 4.55 -31.56
CA GLY A 8 84.82 4.87 -30.12
C GLY A 8 84.20 6.22 -29.74
N LEU A 9 84.33 7.21 -30.58
CA LEU A 9 83.73 8.54 -30.37
C LEU A 9 82.16 8.46 -30.46
N ILE A 10 81.65 7.70 -31.43
CA ILE A 10 80.20 7.55 -31.59
C ILE A 10 79.59 6.79 -30.39
N VAL A 11 80.23 5.71 -29.92
CA VAL A 11 79.79 4.94 -28.74
C VAL A 11 79.81 5.80 -27.48
N PHE A 12 80.88 6.67 -27.33
CA PHE A 12 81.03 7.60 -26.24
C PHE A 12 79.88 8.66 -26.24
N CYS A 13 79.60 9.24 -27.41
CA CYS A 13 78.53 10.21 -27.57
C CYS A 13 77.18 9.65 -27.34
N VAL A 14 76.89 8.44 -27.82
CA VAL A 14 75.60 7.70 -27.55
C VAL A 14 75.48 7.34 -26.06
N GLY A 15 76.58 6.87 -25.44
CA GLY A 15 76.62 6.60 -23.99
C GLY A 15 76.40 7.85 -23.14
N LEU A 16 77.01 8.99 -23.48
CA LEU A 16 76.78 10.25 -22.81
C LEU A 16 75.31 10.73 -23.01
N SER A 17 74.76 10.60 -24.20
CA SER A 17 73.39 10.98 -24.49
C SER A 17 72.40 10.08 -23.70
N ALA A 18 72.65 8.76 -23.62
CA ALA A 18 71.84 7.81 -22.84
C ALA A 18 71.95 8.10 -21.35
N LEU A 19 73.14 8.37 -20.83
CA LEU A 19 73.31 8.76 -19.41
C LEU A 19 72.69 10.14 -19.12
N GLY A 20 72.75 11.07 -20.01
CA GLY A 20 72.12 12.38 -19.91
C GLY A 20 70.59 12.25 -19.86
N TRP A 21 70.07 11.41 -20.75
CA TRP A 21 68.62 11.08 -20.78
C TRP A 21 68.18 10.37 -19.50
N TRP A 22 68.92 9.38 -19.05
CA TRP A 22 68.62 8.65 -17.81
C TRP A 22 68.75 9.56 -16.58
N ALA A 23 69.76 10.38 -16.46
CA ALA A 23 69.90 11.33 -15.38
C ALA A 23 68.77 12.37 -15.35
N TYR A 24 68.43 12.90 -16.56
CA TYR A 24 67.36 13.86 -16.73
C TYR A 24 65.99 13.30 -16.35
N SER A 25 65.64 12.09 -16.81
CA SER A 25 64.35 11.44 -16.48
C SER A 25 64.25 11.07 -14.97
N ASN A 26 65.34 10.58 -14.38
CA ASN A 26 65.42 10.30 -12.93
C ASN A 26 65.35 11.56 -12.07
N TRP A 27 65.93 12.67 -12.54
CA TRP A 27 65.92 13.94 -11.83
C TRP A 27 64.54 14.61 -11.89
N LEU A 28 63.86 14.58 -13.04
CA LEU A 28 62.50 15.02 -13.21
C LEU A 28 61.53 14.23 -12.29
N GLY A 29 61.59 12.90 -12.32
CA GLY A 29 60.74 12.05 -11.48
C GLY A 29 60.93 12.30 -9.98
N ARG A 30 62.14 12.65 -9.52
CA ARG A 30 62.38 13.03 -8.11
C ARG A 30 61.86 14.43 -7.77
N ILE A 31 61.83 15.36 -8.72
CA ILE A 31 61.22 16.68 -8.53
C ILE A 31 59.70 16.54 -8.44
N GLU A 32 59.09 15.86 -9.40
CA GLU A 32 57.66 15.59 -9.42
C GLU A 32 57.20 14.91 -8.14
N ALA A 33 57.89 13.84 -7.70
CA ALA A 33 57.55 13.13 -6.45
C ALA A 33 57.61 14.04 -5.21
N ARG A 34 58.61 14.97 -5.15
CA ARG A 34 58.70 15.93 -4.05
C ARG A 34 57.61 16.99 -4.11
N ILE A 35 57.25 17.44 -5.29
CA ILE A 35 56.16 18.42 -5.48
C ILE A 35 54.81 17.76 -5.12
N VAL A 36 54.51 16.56 -5.64
CA VAL A 36 53.29 15.81 -5.29
C VAL A 36 53.16 15.60 -3.77
N GLN A 37 54.29 15.30 -3.08
CA GLN A 37 54.28 15.11 -1.63
C GLN A 37 54.03 16.41 -0.85
N ARG A 38 54.32 17.57 -1.42
CA ARG A 38 54.16 18.89 -0.79
C ARG A 38 52.84 19.57 -1.15
N VAL A 39 52.33 19.28 -2.34
CA VAL A 39 51.08 19.85 -2.86
C VAL A 39 49.92 18.93 -2.53
N THR A 40 49.43 19.05 -1.32
CA THR A 40 48.23 18.33 -0.89
C THR A 40 47.10 19.33 -0.65
N LEU A 41 45.89 18.90 -0.85
CA LEU A 41 44.68 19.67 -0.51
C LEU A 41 44.15 19.27 0.89
N ASP A 42 44.99 18.57 1.67
CA ASP A 42 44.63 18.11 3.00
C ASP A 42 44.32 19.30 3.93
N GLY A 43 43.21 19.26 4.59
CA GLY A 43 42.75 20.34 5.48
C GLY A 43 41.94 21.45 4.83
N LEU A 44 41.71 21.40 3.50
CA LEU A 44 40.77 22.28 2.84
C LEU A 44 39.37 21.60 2.74
N GLU A 45 38.38 22.27 3.28
CA GLU A 45 36.99 21.89 3.00
C GLU A 45 36.62 22.31 1.59
N LEU A 46 36.58 21.35 0.67
CA LEU A 46 36.25 21.53 -0.74
C LEU A 46 34.82 21.04 -1.00
N SER A 47 34.07 21.82 -1.75
CA SER A 47 32.72 21.45 -2.20
C SER A 47 32.75 20.32 -3.24
N HIS A 48 33.85 20.21 -4.00
CA HIS A 48 34.02 19.18 -5.02
C HIS A 48 35.48 18.64 -4.99
N PRO A 49 35.67 17.37 -5.37
CA PRO A 49 37.01 16.83 -5.52
C PRO A 49 37.76 17.52 -6.66
N LEU A 50 38.92 18.09 -6.35
CA LEU A 50 39.83 18.69 -7.34
C LEU A 50 40.89 17.69 -7.72
N GLN A 51 41.33 17.77 -8.99
CA GLN A 51 42.44 16.98 -9.50
C GLN A 51 43.67 17.83 -9.58
N ILE A 52 44.75 17.35 -9.01
CA ILE A 52 46.07 17.96 -9.12
C ILE A 52 46.95 17.09 -10.01
N SER A 53 47.49 17.66 -11.06
CA SER A 53 48.50 17.02 -11.91
C SER A 53 49.80 17.80 -11.88
N VAL A 54 50.90 17.08 -11.75
CA VAL A 54 52.26 17.68 -11.71
C VAL A 54 53.02 17.20 -12.93
N ASN A 55 53.55 18.17 -13.71
CA ASN A 55 54.40 17.89 -14.84
C ASN A 55 55.67 18.75 -14.71
N GLY A 56 56.76 18.14 -14.29
CA GLY A 56 57.98 18.83 -13.95
C GLY A 56 57.79 19.83 -12.81
N ARG A 57 57.77 21.13 -13.13
CA ARG A 57 57.53 22.24 -12.17
C ARG A 57 56.15 22.89 -12.34
N GLU A 58 55.35 22.40 -13.26
CA GLU A 58 53.98 22.89 -13.47
C GLU A 58 53.00 22.05 -12.66
N VAL A 59 52.23 22.73 -11.83
CA VAL A 59 51.12 22.14 -11.04
C VAL A 59 49.84 22.64 -11.62
N THR A 60 49.09 21.77 -12.25
CA THR A 60 47.76 22.06 -12.78
C THR A 60 46.71 21.61 -11.80
N VAL A 61 45.81 22.53 -11.42
CA VAL A 61 44.60 22.23 -10.60
C VAL A 61 43.37 22.33 -11.49
N SER A 62 42.58 21.28 -11.51
CA SER A 62 41.37 21.21 -12.33
C SER A 62 40.20 20.59 -11.54
N GLY A 63 38.96 20.93 -11.94
CA GLY A 63 37.74 20.49 -11.31
C GLY A 63 36.72 21.62 -11.18
N TRP A 64 35.70 21.40 -10.35
CA TRP A 64 34.66 22.38 -10.12
C TRP A 64 34.77 23.00 -8.73
N VAL A 65 34.44 24.30 -8.64
CA VAL A 65 34.34 25.06 -7.38
C VAL A 65 33.04 25.84 -7.37
N ASN A 66 32.44 26.02 -6.18
CA ASN A 66 31.18 26.69 -6.04
C ASN A 66 31.26 28.22 -6.02
N SER A 67 32.43 28.77 -5.77
CA SER A 67 32.62 30.22 -5.70
C SER A 67 34.04 30.67 -6.03
N GLU A 68 34.17 31.92 -6.44
CA GLU A 68 35.50 32.55 -6.60
C GLU A 68 36.27 32.61 -5.27
N ALA A 69 35.57 32.70 -4.13
CA ALA A 69 36.21 32.67 -2.83
C ALA A 69 36.83 31.29 -2.52
N GLU A 70 36.17 30.19 -2.90
CA GLU A 70 36.71 28.84 -2.81
C GLU A 70 37.90 28.66 -3.73
N ARG A 71 37.79 29.10 -4.97
CA ARG A 71 38.88 29.11 -5.96
C ARG A 71 40.11 29.86 -5.43
N ALA A 72 39.91 31.05 -4.88
CA ALA A 72 40.98 31.86 -4.31
C ALA A 72 41.63 31.17 -3.09
N ARG A 73 40.85 30.50 -2.22
CA ARG A 73 41.38 29.74 -1.10
C ARG A 73 42.25 28.57 -1.55
N VAL A 74 41.85 27.84 -2.58
CA VAL A 74 42.63 26.74 -3.17
C VAL A 74 43.93 27.25 -3.72
N LEU A 75 43.90 28.32 -4.53
CA LEU A 75 45.09 28.92 -5.11
C LEU A 75 46.01 29.47 -4.04
N HIS A 76 45.52 30.11 -3.00
CA HIS A 76 46.31 30.61 -1.87
C HIS A 76 46.96 29.46 -1.08
N HIS A 77 46.26 28.37 -0.87
CA HIS A 77 46.78 27.17 -0.16
C HIS A 77 47.94 26.52 -0.94
N LEU A 78 47.88 26.55 -2.27
CA LEU A 78 48.88 25.95 -3.15
C LEU A 78 50.06 26.86 -3.44
N HIS A 79 49.94 28.18 -3.20
CA HIS A 79 50.96 29.19 -3.54
C HIS A 79 52.26 29.16 -2.69
N PRO A 80 52.30 28.73 -1.42
CA PRO A 80 53.50 28.82 -0.57
C PRO A 80 54.60 27.78 -0.87
N HIS A 81 54.46 26.94 -1.88
CA HIS A 81 55.29 25.74 -2.02
C HIS A 81 56.59 25.95 -2.81
N GLY A 82 57.00 27.21 -3.04
CA GLY A 82 58.32 27.62 -3.55
C GLY A 82 58.29 28.48 -4.81
N PRO A 83 59.30 29.35 -5.01
CA PRO A 83 59.34 30.30 -6.14
C PRO A 83 59.54 29.64 -7.50
N ASP A 84 59.83 28.32 -7.50
CA ASP A 84 60.15 27.57 -8.72
C ASP A 84 58.98 26.77 -9.30
N ILE A 85 57.76 26.88 -8.73
CA ILE A 85 56.58 26.15 -9.17
C ILE A 85 55.67 27.09 -9.94
N THR A 86 55.23 26.67 -11.13
CA THR A 86 54.23 27.37 -11.94
C THR A 86 52.85 26.73 -11.64
N LEU A 87 51.94 27.52 -11.07
CA LEU A 87 50.57 27.07 -10.81
C LEU A 87 49.68 27.42 -12.01
N VAL A 88 49.08 26.41 -12.61
CA VAL A 88 48.09 26.54 -13.69
C VAL A 88 46.70 26.23 -13.17
N ASP A 89 45.86 27.23 -13.19
CA ASP A 89 44.46 27.13 -12.77
C ASP A 89 43.57 26.73 -13.95
N ARG A 90 42.96 25.56 -13.85
CA ARG A 90 41.92 25.03 -14.75
C ARG A 90 40.64 24.69 -14.00
N MET A 91 40.42 25.32 -12.85
CA MET A 91 39.16 25.17 -12.13
C MET A 91 38.04 25.93 -12.84
N ALA A 92 36.88 25.31 -12.92
CA ALA A 92 35.69 25.92 -13.47
C ALA A 92 34.69 26.22 -12.34
N LEU A 93 34.00 27.37 -12.43
CA LEU A 93 32.90 27.71 -11.51
C LEU A 93 31.64 26.99 -11.92
N LEU A 94 30.94 26.40 -10.94
CA LEU A 94 29.59 25.97 -11.14
C LEU A 94 28.66 27.17 -11.25
N ALA A 95 27.66 27.08 -12.14
CA ALA A 95 26.65 28.11 -12.26
C ALA A 95 25.82 28.18 -10.97
N GLU A 96 25.69 29.39 -10.42
CA GLU A 96 24.79 29.66 -9.31
C GLU A 96 23.35 29.69 -9.85
N VAL A 97 22.45 28.89 -9.25
CA VAL A 97 21.06 28.80 -9.65
C VAL A 97 20.18 29.31 -8.50
N ARG A 98 19.27 30.22 -8.84
CA ARG A 98 18.23 30.72 -7.91
C ARG A 98 16.91 30.89 -8.64
N PRO A 99 15.79 30.36 -8.12
CA PRO A 99 15.70 29.51 -6.94
C PRO A 99 16.38 28.15 -7.16
N TYR A 100 16.94 27.56 -6.10
CA TYR A 100 17.58 26.25 -6.13
C TYR A 100 16.50 25.18 -5.94
N VAL A 101 16.10 24.52 -7.03
CA VAL A 101 14.94 23.62 -7.02
C VAL A 101 15.37 22.17 -7.23
N THR A 102 14.88 21.31 -6.34
CA THR A 102 14.97 19.86 -6.48
C THR A 102 13.57 19.25 -6.35
N HIS A 103 13.19 18.41 -7.30
CA HIS A 103 11.92 17.69 -7.31
C HIS A 103 12.11 16.23 -7.00
N LEU A 104 11.25 15.69 -6.15
CA LEU A 104 11.13 14.26 -5.90
C LEU A 104 9.70 13.82 -6.25
N ILE A 105 9.60 12.69 -6.96
CA ILE A 105 8.31 12.11 -7.33
C ILE A 105 8.30 10.66 -6.88
N ARG A 106 7.28 10.29 -6.11
CA ARG A 106 6.99 8.90 -5.72
C ARG A 106 5.83 8.37 -6.55
N ASP A 107 6.05 7.29 -7.26
CA ASP A 107 5.01 6.54 -7.98
C ASP A 107 5.19 5.02 -7.79
N ALA A 108 4.43 4.21 -8.54
CA ALA A 108 4.51 2.76 -8.49
C ALA A 108 5.90 2.19 -8.87
N ARG A 109 6.74 2.97 -9.55
CA ARG A 109 8.10 2.58 -9.96
C ARG A 109 9.15 2.91 -8.91
N GLY A 110 8.79 3.68 -7.89
CA GLY A 110 9.71 4.12 -6.85
C GLY A 110 9.83 5.63 -6.74
N ILE A 111 10.91 6.11 -6.11
CA ILE A 111 11.20 7.54 -5.98
C ILE A 111 12.15 7.95 -7.09
N ARG A 112 11.87 9.10 -7.72
CA ARG A 112 12.73 9.76 -8.71
C ARG A 112 13.02 11.17 -8.26
N ALA A 113 14.26 11.62 -8.52
CA ALA A 113 14.73 12.96 -8.24
C ALA A 113 15.14 13.66 -9.53
N SER A 114 14.82 14.94 -9.66
CA SER A 114 15.24 15.79 -10.78
C SER A 114 15.52 17.22 -10.29
N GLY A 115 16.31 17.99 -11.06
CA GLY A 115 16.68 19.34 -10.69
C GLY A 115 18.18 19.47 -10.40
N TYR A 116 18.55 20.09 -9.26
CA TYR A 116 19.92 20.40 -8.97
C TYR A 116 20.47 19.67 -7.75
N ALA A 117 21.77 19.38 -7.77
CA ALA A 117 22.54 18.86 -6.64
C ALA A 117 23.80 19.71 -6.41
N PRO A 118 24.19 19.97 -5.15
CA PRO A 118 25.32 20.89 -4.84
C PRO A 118 26.68 20.25 -5.08
N SER A 119 26.81 18.93 -5.12
CA SER A 119 28.06 18.22 -5.35
C SER A 119 27.84 16.84 -5.97
N GLN A 120 28.89 16.29 -6.58
CA GLN A 120 28.89 14.93 -7.09
C GLN A 120 28.69 13.90 -5.99
N ALA A 121 29.22 14.17 -4.79
CA ALA A 121 29.05 13.30 -3.63
C ALA A 121 27.59 13.28 -3.14
N ALA A 122 26.94 14.44 -3.10
CA ALA A 122 25.54 14.59 -2.77
C ALA A 122 24.62 13.87 -3.78
N LEU A 123 24.89 14.03 -5.08
CA LEU A 123 24.21 13.33 -6.15
C LEU A 123 24.34 11.81 -6.00
N ALA A 124 25.57 11.33 -5.78
CA ALA A 124 25.82 9.89 -5.61
C ALA A 124 25.12 9.32 -4.37
N ALA A 125 25.03 10.07 -3.28
CA ALA A 125 24.33 9.65 -2.07
C ALA A 125 22.82 9.49 -2.32
N VAL A 126 22.19 10.43 -3.02
CA VAL A 126 20.77 10.34 -3.41
C VAL A 126 20.55 9.17 -4.36
N ALA A 127 21.40 9.01 -5.39
CA ALA A 127 21.31 7.91 -6.34
C ALA A 127 21.46 6.52 -5.66
N ALA A 128 22.25 6.43 -4.60
CA ALA A 128 22.38 5.19 -3.81
C ALA A 128 21.09 4.85 -3.04
N GLN A 129 20.35 5.86 -2.57
CA GLN A 129 19.10 5.66 -1.83
C GLN A 129 17.91 5.31 -2.73
N ILE A 130 17.76 6.01 -3.87
CA ILE A 130 16.58 5.86 -4.75
C ILE A 130 16.84 4.96 -5.97
N GLY A 131 18.09 4.52 -6.15
CA GLY A 131 18.55 3.79 -7.34
C GLY A 131 19.09 4.71 -8.42
N ALA A 132 20.18 4.28 -9.08
CA ALA A 132 20.94 5.10 -10.04
C ALA A 132 20.08 5.62 -11.22
N GLY A 133 19.08 4.85 -11.65
CA GLY A 133 18.16 5.25 -12.73
C GLY A 133 17.09 6.26 -12.32
N GLY A 134 16.98 6.57 -11.02
CA GLY A 134 15.98 7.50 -10.47
C GLY A 134 16.51 8.93 -10.27
N ALA A 135 17.82 9.18 -10.38
CA ALA A 135 18.44 10.46 -10.13
C ALA A 135 18.81 11.16 -11.45
N ASP A 136 18.03 12.16 -11.85
CA ASP A 136 18.29 13.08 -12.96
C ASP A 136 18.60 14.48 -12.40
N LEU A 137 19.76 14.60 -11.77
CA LEU A 137 20.21 15.80 -11.08
C LEU A 137 21.41 16.42 -11.79
N GLN A 138 21.41 17.73 -11.95
CA GLN A 138 22.50 18.51 -12.53
C GLN A 138 23.28 19.21 -11.41
N LEU A 139 24.59 19.32 -11.57
CA LEU A 139 25.44 20.07 -10.60
C LEU A 139 25.22 21.55 -10.73
N ALA A 140 24.96 22.23 -9.60
CA ALA A 140 24.85 23.68 -9.54
C ALA A 140 25.29 24.19 -8.15
N ALA A 141 25.80 25.44 -8.12
CA ALA A 141 26.02 26.17 -6.88
C ALA A 141 24.74 26.92 -6.46
N GLY A 142 24.62 27.27 -5.19
CA GLY A 142 23.50 28.10 -4.69
C GLY A 142 22.97 27.71 -3.32
N ILE A 143 23.27 26.49 -2.85
CA ILE A 143 22.83 25.97 -1.55
C ILE A 143 23.99 25.33 -0.78
N SER A 144 23.87 25.27 0.56
CA SER A 144 24.80 24.49 1.39
C SER A 144 24.59 22.98 1.16
N GLU A 145 25.66 22.24 0.90
CA GLU A 145 25.58 20.78 0.72
C GLU A 145 24.99 20.07 1.94
N ALA A 146 25.40 20.46 3.15
CA ALA A 146 24.91 19.85 4.39
C ALA A 146 23.40 20.03 4.54
N ALA A 147 22.89 21.26 4.37
CA ALA A 147 21.46 21.57 4.47
C ALA A 147 20.65 20.85 3.39
N TRP A 148 21.16 20.80 2.14
CA TRP A 148 20.48 20.11 1.05
C TRP A 148 20.41 18.58 1.30
N ARG A 149 21.49 17.97 1.80
CA ARG A 149 21.52 16.53 2.11
C ARG A 149 20.51 16.18 3.21
N GLU A 150 20.50 16.97 4.29
CA GLU A 150 19.53 16.77 5.37
C GLU A 150 18.09 16.88 4.88
N ALA A 151 17.77 17.90 4.07
CA ALA A 151 16.46 18.06 3.46
C ALA A 151 16.12 16.90 2.50
N MET A 152 17.06 16.44 1.70
CA MET A 152 16.85 15.31 0.79
C MET A 152 16.65 13.99 1.53
N ASP A 153 17.42 13.71 2.58
CA ASP A 153 17.27 12.50 3.39
C ASP A 153 15.90 12.46 4.07
N SER A 154 15.46 13.58 4.63
CA SER A 154 14.13 13.70 5.24
C SER A 154 13.01 13.58 4.21
N ALA A 155 13.17 14.17 3.02
CA ALA A 155 12.22 14.11 1.93
C ALA A 155 12.06 12.68 1.37
N ILE A 156 13.16 11.97 1.12
CA ILE A 156 13.14 10.57 0.65
C ILE A 156 12.47 9.67 1.70
N LYS A 157 12.81 9.87 2.98
CA LYS A 157 12.19 9.12 4.08
C LYS A 157 10.70 9.39 4.17
N SER A 158 10.26 10.64 4.07
CA SER A 158 8.84 10.99 4.04
C SER A 158 8.10 10.33 2.88
N LEU A 159 8.65 10.43 1.66
CA LEU A 159 8.05 9.81 0.47
C LEU A 159 8.04 8.28 0.53
N SER A 160 8.87 7.64 1.34
CA SER A 160 8.82 6.18 1.53
C SER A 160 7.56 5.70 2.24
N HIS A 161 6.91 6.57 3.03
CA HIS A 161 5.67 6.28 3.77
C HIS A 161 4.40 6.56 2.97
N VAL A 162 4.48 7.19 1.80
CA VAL A 162 3.30 7.49 0.99
C VAL A 162 3.20 6.59 -0.23
N GLN A 163 2.00 6.42 -0.77
CA GLN A 163 1.76 5.61 -1.95
C GLN A 163 2.20 6.34 -3.22
N THR A 164 1.80 7.60 -3.36
CA THR A 164 2.20 8.51 -4.42
C THR A 164 2.42 9.90 -3.85
N GLY A 165 3.29 10.68 -4.48
CA GLY A 165 3.48 12.06 -4.05
C GLY A 165 4.52 12.79 -4.86
N THR A 166 4.47 14.12 -4.77
CA THR A 166 5.45 15.04 -5.31
C THR A 166 5.97 15.92 -4.19
N LEU A 167 7.28 16.00 -4.08
CA LEU A 167 7.95 16.89 -3.14
C LEU A 167 8.85 17.84 -3.93
N ARG A 168 8.70 19.11 -3.68
CA ARG A 168 9.54 20.17 -4.24
C ARG A 168 10.29 20.84 -3.10
N LEU A 169 11.59 20.81 -3.19
CA LEU A 169 12.50 21.58 -2.36
C LEU A 169 12.92 22.80 -3.16
N GLU A 170 12.63 23.99 -2.66
CA GLU A 170 13.01 25.27 -3.27
C GLU A 170 13.79 26.08 -2.24
N ASP A 171 15.09 26.23 -2.47
CA ASP A 171 16.06 26.77 -1.49
C ASP A 171 15.97 25.98 -0.16
N SER A 172 15.32 26.53 0.88
CA SER A 172 15.06 25.86 2.16
C SER A 172 13.57 25.52 2.37
N GLN A 173 12.69 25.88 1.45
CA GLN A 173 11.25 25.64 1.56
C GLN A 173 10.85 24.29 0.99
N LEU A 174 9.97 23.59 1.68
CA LEU A 174 9.49 22.27 1.31
C LEU A 174 8.01 22.30 0.99
N TYR A 175 7.65 21.77 -0.17
CA TYR A 175 6.28 21.61 -0.64
C TYR A 175 6.01 20.14 -0.91
N LEU A 176 5.16 19.51 -0.11
CA LEU A 176 4.75 18.12 -0.27
C LEU A 176 3.27 18.01 -0.60
N THR A 177 2.93 17.39 -1.72
CA THR A 177 1.59 16.91 -2.01
C THR A 177 1.65 15.41 -2.22
N ALA A 178 0.93 14.63 -1.40
CA ALA A 178 1.05 13.19 -1.40
C ALA A 178 -0.28 12.49 -1.08
N THR A 179 -0.33 11.19 -1.38
CA THR A 179 -1.45 10.33 -1.02
C THR A 179 -0.92 9.18 -0.16
N ALA A 180 -1.38 9.10 1.07
CA ALA A 180 -1.09 8.02 2.01
C ALA A 180 -2.21 7.00 2.03
N ARG A 181 -1.88 5.74 2.27
CA ARG A 181 -2.87 4.67 2.34
C ARG A 181 -3.69 4.76 3.63
N LEU A 182 -3.02 4.94 4.76
CA LEU A 182 -3.59 4.95 6.11
C LEU A 182 -3.21 6.22 6.87
N PRO A 183 -3.94 6.59 7.94
CA PRO A 183 -3.59 7.72 8.81
C PRO A 183 -2.18 7.62 9.40
N ASP A 184 -1.76 6.42 9.81
CA ASP A 184 -0.42 6.18 10.37
C ASP A 184 0.69 6.44 9.36
N ASP A 185 0.48 6.07 8.08
CA ASP A 185 1.42 6.36 7.00
C ASP A 185 1.56 7.88 6.79
N ALA A 186 0.44 8.60 6.80
CA ALA A 186 0.43 10.06 6.68
C ALA A 186 1.14 10.74 7.87
N GLN A 187 0.94 10.22 9.08
CA GLN A 187 1.63 10.69 10.28
C GLN A 187 3.14 10.42 10.21
N ALA A 188 3.54 9.20 9.80
CA ALA A 188 4.94 8.83 9.61
C ALA A 188 5.62 9.69 8.55
N ALA A 189 4.94 9.97 7.43
CA ALA A 189 5.44 10.86 6.39
C ALA A 189 5.68 12.28 6.91
N ARG A 190 4.74 12.85 7.68
CA ARG A 190 4.92 14.16 8.31
C ARG A 190 6.04 14.17 9.34
N ALA A 191 6.12 13.15 10.19
CA ALA A 191 7.16 13.03 11.21
C ALA A 191 8.57 12.87 10.65
N ALA A 192 8.70 12.35 9.43
CA ALA A 192 9.99 12.20 8.76
C ALA A 192 10.55 13.52 8.22
N LEU A 193 9.71 14.55 8.03
CA LEU A 193 10.13 15.84 7.52
C LEU A 193 10.66 16.71 8.66
N ALA A 194 11.83 17.33 8.43
CA ALA A 194 12.28 18.48 9.23
C ALA A 194 11.48 19.69 8.73
N LEU A 195 10.36 19.99 9.40
CA LEU A 195 9.46 21.06 8.99
C LEU A 195 9.91 22.38 9.60
N ASP A 196 10.17 23.37 8.75
CA ASP A 196 10.24 24.77 9.13
C ASP A 196 8.83 25.40 9.01
N ASP A 197 8.61 26.55 9.68
CA ASP A 197 7.31 27.24 9.70
C ASP A 197 6.74 27.56 8.30
N ASP A 198 7.59 27.65 7.28
CA ASP A 198 7.23 27.94 5.89
C ASP A 198 6.99 26.69 5.01
N SER A 199 7.03 25.49 5.59
CA SER A 199 6.82 24.25 4.85
C SER A 199 5.34 23.99 4.57
N HIS A 200 5.01 23.60 3.33
CA HIS A 200 3.65 23.26 2.91
C HIS A 200 3.50 21.76 2.74
N VAL A 201 2.65 21.12 3.57
CA VAL A 201 2.44 19.67 3.55
C VAL A 201 0.97 19.32 3.43
N GLU A 202 0.58 18.81 2.27
CA GLU A 202 -0.75 18.31 1.98
C GLU A 202 -0.68 16.79 1.73
N ILE A 203 -1.31 16.00 2.60
CA ILE A 203 -1.36 14.53 2.46
C ILE A 203 -2.81 14.10 2.50
N GLU A 204 -3.30 13.58 1.38
CA GLU A 204 -4.60 12.93 1.26
C GLU A 204 -4.52 11.51 1.82
N ILE A 205 -5.52 11.11 2.64
CA ILE A 205 -5.61 9.78 3.23
C ILE A 205 -6.68 8.99 2.49
N LEU A 206 -6.35 7.78 2.00
CA LEU A 206 -7.26 6.96 1.20
C LEU A 206 -8.24 6.16 2.06
N ASP A 207 -7.88 5.83 3.30
CA ASP A 207 -8.68 5.00 4.19
C ASP A 207 -8.49 5.41 5.65
N ASP A 208 -9.56 5.28 6.44
CA ASP A 208 -9.58 5.67 7.87
C ASP A 208 -8.85 4.68 8.80
N GLY A 209 -8.35 3.56 8.25
CA GLY A 209 -7.67 2.50 9.01
C GLY A 209 -8.61 1.51 9.70
N GLN A 210 -9.94 1.70 9.61
CA GLN A 210 -10.87 0.73 10.16
C GLN A 210 -10.89 -0.54 9.29
N PRO A 211 -10.98 -1.73 9.89
CA PRO A 211 -10.99 -2.98 9.14
C PRO A 211 -12.25 -3.09 8.28
N PHE A 212 -12.14 -3.82 7.16
CA PHE A 212 -13.31 -4.20 6.37
C PHE A 212 -14.22 -5.11 7.19
N ALA A 213 -15.51 -4.82 7.17
CA ALA A 213 -16.52 -5.56 7.90
C ALA A 213 -17.88 -5.51 7.19
N LEU A 214 -18.69 -6.50 7.42
CA LEU A 214 -20.08 -6.56 6.96
C LEU A 214 -20.95 -7.16 8.07
N SER A 215 -22.00 -6.44 8.43
CA SER A 215 -23.07 -6.96 9.28
C SER A 215 -24.38 -6.97 8.49
N VAL A 216 -25.03 -8.12 8.42
CA VAL A 216 -26.32 -8.31 7.74
C VAL A 216 -27.32 -8.80 8.74
N HIS A 217 -28.46 -8.16 8.81
CA HIS A 217 -29.60 -8.58 9.63
C HIS A 217 -30.81 -8.89 8.73
N LEU A 218 -31.35 -10.06 8.92
CA LEU A 218 -32.51 -10.55 8.19
C LEU A 218 -33.67 -10.82 9.17
N SER A 219 -34.72 -10.02 9.07
CA SER A 219 -35.88 -10.10 9.94
C SER A 219 -37.16 -9.90 9.14
N GLN A 220 -38.13 -10.80 9.28
CA GLN A 220 -39.44 -10.73 8.62
C GLN A 220 -39.35 -10.46 7.10
N GLY A 221 -38.40 -11.10 6.43
CA GLY A 221 -38.16 -10.90 4.98
C GLY A 221 -37.46 -9.60 4.61
N GLN A 222 -37.15 -8.75 5.57
CA GLN A 222 -36.44 -7.48 5.36
C GLN A 222 -34.94 -7.65 5.62
N LEU A 223 -34.16 -7.20 4.65
CA LEU A 223 -32.69 -7.19 4.69
C LEU A 223 -32.17 -5.80 5.08
N THR A 224 -31.36 -5.74 6.10
CA THR A 224 -30.56 -4.56 6.42
C THR A 224 -29.08 -4.93 6.47
N ALA A 225 -28.22 -4.07 5.93
CA ALA A 225 -26.78 -4.30 5.96
C ALA A 225 -26.02 -3.00 6.28
N THR A 226 -24.98 -3.15 7.09
CA THR A 226 -24.03 -2.09 7.45
C THR A 226 -22.62 -2.62 7.34
N GLY A 227 -21.64 -1.74 7.09
CA GLY A 227 -20.25 -2.17 7.06
C GLY A 227 -19.36 -1.26 6.25
N LYS A 228 -18.18 -1.80 5.93
CA LYS A 228 -17.15 -1.15 5.11
C LYS A 228 -16.57 -2.16 4.13
N PHE A 229 -16.62 -1.83 2.86
CA PHE A 229 -16.12 -2.68 1.77
C PHE A 229 -14.85 -2.11 1.15
N PRO A 230 -13.96 -2.97 0.64
CA PRO A 230 -12.81 -2.54 -0.15
C PRO A 230 -13.23 -1.91 -1.47
N ALA A 231 -12.31 -1.17 -2.11
CA ALA A 231 -12.50 -0.65 -3.45
C ALA A 231 -12.86 -1.79 -4.43
N GLY A 232 -13.76 -1.51 -5.38
CA GLY A 232 -14.19 -2.49 -6.38
C GLY A 232 -15.25 -3.50 -5.93
N VAL A 233 -15.62 -3.58 -4.65
CA VAL A 233 -16.72 -4.42 -4.15
C VAL A 233 -17.94 -3.55 -3.93
N LEU A 234 -18.94 -3.67 -4.81
CA LEU A 234 -20.14 -2.84 -4.74
C LEU A 234 -21.09 -3.33 -3.64
N PRO A 235 -21.73 -2.44 -2.87
CA PRO A 235 -22.71 -2.80 -1.82
C PRO A 235 -23.87 -3.65 -2.34
N GLN A 236 -24.22 -3.53 -3.63
CA GLN A 236 -25.30 -4.27 -4.29
C GLN A 236 -25.09 -5.79 -4.29
N ILE A 237 -23.86 -6.28 -4.09
CA ILE A 237 -23.59 -7.72 -3.95
C ILE A 237 -24.39 -8.35 -2.80
N VAL A 238 -24.74 -7.57 -1.76
CA VAL A 238 -25.46 -8.08 -0.59
C VAL A 238 -26.87 -8.54 -0.95
N PRO A 239 -27.76 -7.69 -1.49
CA PRO A 239 -29.09 -8.14 -1.91
C PRO A 239 -29.06 -9.11 -3.09
N GLU A 240 -28.08 -9.01 -3.99
CA GLU A 240 -27.94 -9.91 -5.14
C GLU A 240 -27.62 -11.35 -4.72
N GLU A 241 -26.62 -11.56 -3.88
CA GLU A 241 -26.22 -12.91 -3.44
C GLU A 241 -27.22 -13.52 -2.46
N ILE A 242 -27.93 -12.71 -1.65
CA ILE A 242 -28.99 -13.17 -0.76
C ILE A 242 -30.30 -13.44 -1.52
N GLY A 243 -30.53 -12.78 -2.66
CA GLY A 243 -31.74 -12.90 -3.46
C GLY A 243 -32.95 -12.21 -2.83
N ARG A 244 -32.74 -11.19 -1.99
CA ARG A 244 -33.79 -10.43 -1.30
C ARG A 244 -33.55 -8.94 -1.39
N PRO A 245 -34.59 -8.10 -1.58
CA PRO A 245 -34.45 -6.66 -1.62
C PRO A 245 -34.00 -6.12 -0.25
N ALA A 246 -33.07 -5.19 -0.27
CA ALA A 246 -32.61 -4.54 0.96
C ALA A 246 -33.53 -3.38 1.32
N ARG A 247 -33.91 -3.30 2.59
CA ARG A 247 -34.58 -2.13 3.17
C ARG A 247 -33.59 -0.99 3.42
N SER A 248 -32.37 -1.32 3.82
CA SER A 248 -31.32 -0.36 4.10
C SER A 248 -29.95 -0.98 3.83
N LEU A 249 -29.14 -0.26 3.06
CA LEU A 249 -27.72 -0.55 2.84
C LEU A 249 -26.92 0.66 3.31
N ARG A 250 -26.16 0.52 4.39
CA ARG A 250 -25.24 1.53 4.91
C ARG A 250 -23.83 0.98 4.89
N ILE A 251 -23.31 0.79 3.70
CA ILE A 251 -21.97 0.22 3.47
C ILE A 251 -21.10 1.31 2.91
N GLU A 252 -20.07 1.67 3.67
CA GLU A 252 -19.02 2.57 3.22
C GLU A 252 -18.09 1.85 2.25
N GLN A 253 -17.71 2.52 1.18
CA GLN A 253 -16.75 1.99 0.22
C GLN A 253 -15.40 2.66 0.43
N ALA A 254 -14.41 1.88 0.86
CA ALA A 254 -13.04 2.36 0.98
C ALA A 254 -12.43 2.64 -0.40
N ARG A 255 -11.39 3.44 -0.42
CA ARG A 255 -10.60 3.73 -1.64
C ARG A 255 -9.37 2.82 -1.78
N ILE A 256 -9.21 1.86 -0.86
CA ILE A 256 -8.15 0.85 -0.87
C ILE A 256 -8.72 -0.53 -1.19
N ASP A 257 -7.92 -1.36 -1.83
CA ASP A 257 -8.31 -2.71 -2.24
C ASP A 257 -8.14 -3.72 -1.10
N ASP A 258 -8.89 -4.84 -1.21
CA ASP A 258 -8.60 -6.09 -0.50
C ASP A 258 -7.43 -6.78 -1.24
N ALA A 259 -6.19 -6.48 -0.85
CA ALA A 259 -4.99 -6.88 -1.57
C ALA A 259 -4.86 -8.40 -1.77
N GLU A 260 -5.36 -9.20 -0.82
CA GLU A 260 -5.32 -10.66 -0.87
C GLU A 260 -6.67 -11.27 -1.34
N GLY A 261 -7.71 -10.46 -1.49
CA GLY A 261 -9.05 -10.89 -1.88
C GLY A 261 -9.75 -11.77 -0.83
N GLN A 262 -9.18 -11.91 0.36
CA GLN A 262 -9.69 -12.83 1.40
C GLN A 262 -11.02 -12.35 1.97
N PHE A 263 -11.14 -11.07 2.29
CA PHE A 263 -12.38 -10.49 2.79
C PHE A 263 -13.50 -10.60 1.75
N THR A 264 -13.19 -10.25 0.50
CA THR A 264 -14.14 -10.32 -0.61
C THR A 264 -14.67 -11.74 -0.83
N GLN A 265 -13.77 -12.73 -0.75
CA GLN A 265 -14.15 -14.15 -0.84
C GLN A 265 -14.99 -14.56 0.37
N ALA A 266 -14.60 -14.17 1.59
CA ALA A 266 -15.35 -14.47 2.82
C ALA A 266 -16.77 -13.91 2.75
N VAL A 267 -16.92 -12.65 2.32
CA VAL A 267 -18.24 -11.99 2.13
C VAL A 267 -19.11 -12.77 1.15
N ARG A 268 -18.61 -13.12 -0.05
CA ARG A 268 -19.41 -13.87 -1.04
C ARG A 268 -19.87 -15.21 -0.52
N VAL A 269 -18.98 -15.95 0.14
CA VAL A 269 -19.30 -17.26 0.73
C VAL A 269 -20.33 -17.13 1.84
N ALA A 270 -20.17 -16.14 2.71
CA ALA A 270 -21.07 -15.88 3.82
C ALA A 270 -22.46 -15.42 3.35
N LEU A 271 -22.56 -14.56 2.34
CA LEU A 271 -23.81 -14.11 1.75
C LEU A 271 -24.61 -15.26 1.12
N ARG A 272 -23.92 -16.18 0.41
CA ARG A 272 -24.55 -17.41 -0.14
C ARG A 272 -25.08 -18.33 0.95
N ALA A 273 -24.41 -18.38 2.09
CA ALA A 273 -24.93 -19.11 3.25
C ALA A 273 -26.14 -18.38 3.86
N MET A 274 -26.05 -17.05 4.01
CA MET A 274 -27.14 -16.22 4.52
C MET A 274 -28.40 -16.26 3.64
N ALA A 275 -28.24 -16.45 2.33
CA ALA A 275 -29.38 -16.66 1.40
C ALA A 275 -30.27 -17.84 1.78
N GLN A 276 -29.78 -18.79 2.57
CA GLN A 276 -30.53 -19.95 3.04
C GLN A 276 -31.22 -19.70 4.39
N VAL A 277 -30.91 -18.61 5.08
CA VAL A 277 -31.44 -18.24 6.40
C VAL A 277 -32.74 -17.47 6.22
N GLN A 278 -33.72 -17.76 7.01
CA GLN A 278 -35.04 -17.06 7.00
C GLN A 278 -35.04 -15.86 7.94
N LEU A 279 -34.44 -16.03 9.10
CA LEU A 279 -34.32 -15.03 10.14
C LEU A 279 -32.94 -15.19 10.77
N GLY A 280 -32.19 -14.13 10.92
CA GLY A 280 -30.86 -14.24 11.54
C GLY A 280 -29.93 -13.06 11.25
N GLN A 281 -28.68 -13.25 11.64
CA GLN A 281 -27.62 -12.28 11.52
C GLN A 281 -26.37 -12.92 10.94
N LEU A 282 -25.65 -12.15 10.16
CA LEU A 282 -24.35 -12.49 9.60
C LEU A 282 -23.38 -11.34 9.89
N ASP A 283 -22.24 -11.66 10.51
CA ASP A 283 -21.14 -10.76 10.70
C ASP A 283 -19.89 -11.34 10.04
N VAL A 284 -19.23 -10.53 9.21
CA VAL A 284 -18.01 -10.89 8.49
C VAL A 284 -16.94 -9.85 8.78
N SER A 285 -15.78 -10.28 9.23
CA SER A 285 -14.55 -9.50 9.34
C SER A 285 -13.46 -10.09 8.45
N GLN A 286 -12.25 -9.54 8.49
CA GLN A 286 -11.12 -10.04 7.69
C GLN A 286 -10.76 -11.49 8.02
N ASP A 287 -10.93 -11.90 9.27
CA ASP A 287 -10.50 -13.18 9.82
C ASP A 287 -11.64 -14.07 10.31
N ARG A 288 -12.90 -13.57 10.34
CA ARG A 288 -14.02 -14.28 10.97
C ARG A 288 -15.31 -14.12 10.20
N ILE A 289 -16.05 -15.22 10.12
CA ILE A 289 -17.47 -15.27 9.72
C ILE A 289 -18.28 -15.78 10.90
N GLU A 290 -19.25 -15.00 11.35
CA GLU A 290 -20.22 -15.42 12.33
C GLU A 290 -21.63 -15.39 11.72
N ILE A 291 -22.33 -16.54 11.70
CA ILE A 291 -23.67 -16.67 11.15
C ILE A 291 -24.58 -17.32 12.18
N THR A 292 -25.68 -16.65 12.46
CA THR A 292 -26.70 -17.12 13.40
C THR A 292 -28.08 -17.04 12.77
N GLY A 293 -28.98 -17.93 13.13
CA GLY A 293 -30.37 -17.80 12.68
C GLY A 293 -31.05 -19.10 12.41
N MET A 294 -32.23 -18.97 11.82
CA MET A 294 -33.15 -20.08 11.54
C MET A 294 -33.09 -20.48 10.07
N VAL A 295 -33.04 -21.78 9.79
CA VAL A 295 -32.85 -22.35 8.48
C VAL A 295 -33.60 -23.64 8.30
N SER A 296 -34.12 -23.94 7.10
CA SER A 296 -34.68 -25.27 6.81
C SER A 296 -33.58 -26.34 6.78
N ARG A 297 -33.92 -27.60 6.97
CA ARG A 297 -32.96 -28.72 6.89
C ARG A 297 -32.19 -28.74 5.55
N ALA A 298 -32.90 -28.55 4.45
CA ALA A 298 -32.27 -28.46 3.14
C ALA A 298 -31.38 -27.19 2.97
N GLY A 299 -31.81 -26.08 3.58
CA GLY A 299 -31.07 -24.82 3.64
C GLY A 299 -29.76 -24.97 4.42
N LEU A 300 -29.79 -25.68 5.57
CA LEU A 300 -28.58 -25.93 6.37
C LEU A 300 -27.51 -26.64 5.55
N LEU A 301 -27.85 -27.68 4.80
CA LEU A 301 -26.90 -28.40 3.94
C LEU A 301 -26.31 -27.51 2.83
N ARG A 302 -27.12 -26.59 2.27
CA ARG A 302 -26.64 -25.63 1.27
C ARG A 302 -25.75 -24.57 1.88
N ALA A 303 -26.11 -24.03 3.03
CA ALA A 303 -25.30 -23.06 3.77
C ALA A 303 -23.95 -23.64 4.17
N GLU A 304 -23.94 -24.87 4.71
CA GLU A 304 -22.66 -25.56 5.03
C GLU A 304 -21.78 -25.78 3.82
N ARG A 305 -22.38 -26.18 2.69
CA ARG A 305 -21.61 -26.34 1.43
C ARG A 305 -21.00 -25.02 0.94
N ALA A 306 -21.71 -23.91 1.10
CA ALA A 306 -21.18 -22.59 0.78
C ALA A 306 -20.02 -22.23 1.72
N LEU A 307 -20.20 -22.37 3.04
CA LEU A 307 -19.21 -22.01 4.06
C LEU A 307 -17.92 -22.83 4.00
N ARG A 308 -17.96 -24.06 3.44
CA ARG A 308 -16.73 -24.85 3.18
C ARG A 308 -15.76 -24.19 2.21
N LYS A 309 -16.22 -23.26 1.37
CA LYS A 309 -15.40 -22.55 0.37
C LYS A 309 -14.78 -21.27 0.92
N ARG A 310 -14.88 -21.01 2.23
CA ARG A 310 -14.25 -19.85 2.85
C ARG A 310 -12.72 -19.92 2.77
N PRO A 311 -12.00 -18.79 2.85
CA PRO A 311 -10.56 -18.79 3.00
C PRO A 311 -10.12 -19.63 4.21
N ALA A 312 -9.00 -20.32 4.09
CA ALA A 312 -8.51 -21.21 5.15
C ALA A 312 -8.18 -20.47 6.46
N THR A 313 -7.80 -19.21 6.33
CA THR A 313 -7.45 -18.30 7.45
C THR A 313 -8.68 -17.75 8.19
N THR A 314 -9.89 -17.89 7.61
CA THR A 314 -11.11 -17.31 8.18
C THR A 314 -11.72 -18.26 9.21
N GLU A 315 -11.84 -17.82 10.45
CA GLU A 315 -12.58 -18.49 11.50
C GLU A 315 -14.07 -18.55 11.15
N LEU A 316 -14.73 -19.65 11.51
CA LEU A 316 -16.17 -19.82 11.30
C LEU A 316 -16.88 -20.09 12.63
N VAL A 317 -17.74 -19.16 13.03
CA VAL A 317 -18.70 -19.37 14.11
C VAL A 317 -20.08 -19.54 13.51
N ARG A 318 -20.72 -20.68 13.76
CA ARG A 318 -22.03 -21.01 13.19
C ARG A 318 -23.01 -21.44 14.27
N ARG A 319 -24.15 -20.77 14.33
CA ARG A 319 -25.28 -21.08 15.21
C ARG A 319 -26.57 -21.04 14.39
N LEU A 320 -26.79 -22.11 13.59
CA LEU A 320 -27.95 -22.23 12.72
C LEU A 320 -28.92 -23.29 13.32
N GLU A 321 -30.12 -22.87 13.61
CA GLU A 321 -31.18 -23.70 14.15
C GLU A 321 -32.18 -24.11 13.05
N ILE A 322 -32.66 -25.35 13.09
CA ILE A 322 -33.59 -25.85 12.09
C ILE A 322 -34.99 -25.52 12.56
N TYR A 323 -35.71 -24.66 11.82
CA TYR A 323 -37.10 -24.34 12.08
C TYR A 323 -38.07 -25.29 11.35
N ASP A 324 -37.60 -25.99 10.32
CA ASP A 324 -38.39 -26.91 9.52
C ASP A 324 -37.60 -28.22 9.30
N ASP A 325 -38.20 -29.33 9.77
CA ASP A 325 -37.65 -30.68 9.67
C ASP A 325 -37.69 -31.25 8.24
N GLY A 326 -38.29 -30.53 7.28
CA GLY A 326 -38.47 -30.94 5.89
C GLY A 326 -39.62 -31.94 5.68
N GLN A 327 -40.40 -32.23 6.72
CA GLN A 327 -41.60 -33.03 6.53
C GLN A 327 -42.70 -32.21 5.87
N PRO A 328 -43.52 -32.80 5.02
CA PRO A 328 -44.62 -32.09 4.38
C PRO A 328 -45.64 -31.62 5.42
N PHE A 329 -46.31 -30.49 5.12
CA PHE A 329 -47.48 -30.09 5.89
C PHE A 329 -48.59 -31.05 5.66
N TYR A 330 -49.23 -31.54 6.76
CA TYR A 330 -50.39 -32.36 6.72
C TYR A 330 -51.26 -32.13 7.97
N LEU A 331 -52.51 -32.31 7.85
CA LEU A 331 -53.43 -32.32 8.97
C LEU A 331 -54.31 -33.59 8.87
N LEU A 332 -54.35 -34.33 9.95
CA LEU A 332 -55.29 -35.43 10.13
C LEU A 332 -56.28 -34.96 11.16
N ALA A 333 -57.58 -35.00 10.79
CA ALA A 333 -58.67 -34.69 11.67
C ALA A 333 -59.58 -35.92 11.75
N GLU A 334 -59.84 -36.34 12.96
CA GLU A 334 -60.80 -37.45 13.28
C GLU A 334 -61.95 -36.86 14.11
N PHE A 335 -63.14 -37.08 13.68
CA PHE A 335 -64.35 -36.61 14.36
C PHE A 335 -65.22 -37.81 14.77
N ASP A 336 -65.60 -37.91 16.04
CA ASP A 336 -66.38 -39.02 16.60
C ASP A 336 -67.85 -38.67 16.85
N GLY A 337 -68.29 -37.51 16.39
CA GLY A 337 -69.65 -36.99 16.57
C GLY A 337 -69.77 -35.96 17.71
N ALA A 338 -68.79 -35.86 18.58
CA ALA A 338 -68.74 -34.88 19.68
C ALA A 338 -67.41 -34.11 19.74
N GLU A 339 -66.27 -34.79 19.55
CA GLU A 339 -64.94 -34.25 19.66
C GLU A 339 -64.20 -34.39 18.33
N VAL A 340 -63.53 -33.35 17.93
CA VAL A 340 -62.55 -33.38 16.81
C VAL A 340 -61.14 -33.53 17.36
N GLN A 341 -60.45 -34.61 16.99
CA GLN A 341 -59.00 -34.76 17.24
C GLN A 341 -58.19 -34.34 16.04
N ILE A 342 -57.24 -33.47 16.27
CA ILE A 342 -56.38 -32.90 15.21
C ILE A 342 -54.91 -33.18 15.52
N ARG A 343 -54.20 -33.77 14.57
CA ARG A 343 -52.76 -34.03 14.64
C ARG A 343 -52.10 -33.75 13.30
N GLY A 344 -50.83 -33.39 13.34
CA GLY A 344 -50.09 -33.16 12.12
C GLY A 344 -49.12 -31.99 12.21
N LYS A 345 -48.67 -31.51 11.05
CA LYS A 345 -47.79 -30.35 10.91
C LYS A 345 -48.49 -29.28 10.07
N ILE A 346 -48.67 -28.10 10.64
CA ILE A 346 -49.34 -26.96 10.00
C ILE A 346 -48.37 -25.80 9.76
N PRO A 347 -48.60 -24.98 8.73
CA PRO A 347 -47.79 -23.77 8.47
C PRO A 347 -47.93 -22.74 9.58
N TYR A 348 -46.96 -21.84 9.63
CA TYR A 348 -47.02 -20.63 10.45
C TYR A 348 -48.23 -19.77 10.07
N GLY A 349 -48.84 -19.13 11.04
CA GLY A 349 -49.93 -18.17 10.82
C GLY A 349 -51.31 -18.80 10.55
N VAL A 350 -51.43 -20.13 10.57
CA VAL A 350 -52.75 -20.80 10.52
C VAL A 350 -53.41 -20.69 11.85
N ASP A 351 -54.55 -19.99 11.92
CA ASP A 351 -55.38 -19.94 13.14
C ASP A 351 -56.26 -21.15 13.21
N LEU A 352 -55.84 -22.12 14.01
CA LEU A 352 -56.56 -23.37 14.22
C LEU A 352 -57.87 -23.19 14.97
N SER A 353 -57.93 -22.22 15.87
CA SER A 353 -59.14 -21.93 16.63
C SER A 353 -60.29 -21.43 15.73
N ALA A 354 -59.92 -20.60 14.74
CA ALA A 354 -60.85 -20.14 13.69
C ALA A 354 -61.31 -21.27 12.80
N LEU A 355 -60.43 -22.25 12.46
CA LEU A 355 -60.75 -23.38 11.61
C LEU A 355 -61.61 -24.41 12.30
N THR A 356 -61.45 -24.58 13.62
CA THR A 356 -62.22 -25.58 14.43
C THR A 356 -63.46 -25.02 15.17
N SER A 357 -63.74 -23.73 14.97
CA SER A 357 -64.80 -22.99 15.62
C SER A 357 -66.27 -23.62 15.42
N GLY A 358 -66.41 -24.58 14.52
CA GLY A 358 -67.64 -25.26 14.25
C GLY A 358 -67.83 -26.58 14.99
N PHE A 359 -66.85 -26.99 15.83
CA PHE A 359 -66.92 -28.24 16.62
C PHE A 359 -67.10 -27.90 18.10
N GLU A 360 -67.94 -28.71 18.81
CA GLU A 360 -68.24 -28.46 20.23
C GLU A 360 -67.04 -28.69 21.13
N THR A 361 -66.22 -29.68 20.82
CA THR A 361 -64.96 -29.98 21.53
C THR A 361 -63.83 -30.26 20.58
N GLN A 362 -62.68 -29.77 20.93
CA GLN A 362 -61.46 -29.99 20.11
C GLN A 362 -60.27 -30.47 20.96
N ARG A 363 -59.54 -31.45 20.43
CA ARG A 363 -58.29 -31.94 21.02
C ARG A 363 -57.13 -31.84 19.97
N SER A 364 -56.07 -31.19 20.34
CA SER A 364 -54.93 -30.97 19.45
C SER A 364 -53.66 -31.67 19.93
N GLU A 365 -53.74 -32.93 20.28
CA GLU A 365 -52.59 -33.70 20.77
C GLU A 365 -51.74 -34.16 19.57
N GLY A 366 -50.49 -33.82 19.57
CA GLY A 366 -49.54 -34.14 18.47
C GLY A 366 -49.57 -33.18 17.27
N LEU A 367 -50.15 -31.98 17.44
CA LEU A 367 -50.12 -30.92 16.44
C LEU A 367 -48.84 -30.08 16.60
N VAL A 368 -48.10 -29.96 15.51
CA VAL A 368 -46.87 -29.12 15.43
C VAL A 368 -47.12 -27.97 14.46
N GLN A 369 -47.00 -26.75 14.96
CA GLN A 369 -47.04 -25.57 14.10
C GLN A 369 -45.62 -25.14 13.73
N ALA A 370 -45.37 -24.93 12.45
CA ALA A 370 -44.09 -24.38 12.00
C ALA A 370 -43.93 -22.94 12.47
N GLU A 371 -42.72 -22.57 12.96
CA GLU A 371 -42.51 -21.25 13.56
C GLU A 371 -42.43 -20.11 12.53
N ILE A 372 -42.04 -20.40 11.29
CA ILE A 372 -41.69 -19.33 10.31
C ILE A 372 -42.13 -19.66 8.87
N THR A 373 -42.55 -20.91 8.58
CA THR A 373 -42.79 -21.32 7.20
C THR A 373 -44.22 -21.08 6.81
N ASP A 374 -44.46 -20.22 5.82
CA ASP A 374 -45.77 -20.12 5.15
C ASP A 374 -46.03 -21.38 4.35
N GLY A 375 -47.21 -21.94 4.51
CA GLY A 375 -47.64 -23.08 3.72
C GLY A 375 -47.86 -22.75 2.25
N PRO A 376 -48.18 -23.75 1.41
CA PRO A 376 -48.64 -23.50 0.06
C PRO A 376 -49.81 -22.52 0.07
N ARG A 377 -49.90 -21.64 -0.92
CA ARG A 377 -50.87 -20.52 -0.97
C ARG A 377 -52.33 -20.95 -0.72
N ASP A 378 -52.70 -22.16 -1.14
CA ASP A 378 -54.05 -22.66 -1.03
C ASP A 378 -54.27 -23.60 0.16
N TRP A 379 -53.25 -23.73 1.04
CA TRP A 379 -53.30 -24.71 2.11
C TRP A 379 -54.39 -24.42 3.17
N SER A 380 -54.54 -23.15 3.54
CA SER A 380 -55.60 -22.70 4.46
C SER A 380 -57.01 -22.94 3.88
N GLY A 381 -57.18 -22.69 2.57
CA GLY A 381 -58.43 -22.98 1.88
C GLY A 381 -58.79 -24.49 1.84
N ALA A 382 -57.78 -25.34 1.62
CA ALA A 382 -57.94 -26.78 1.65
C ALA A 382 -58.27 -27.29 3.05
N LEU A 383 -57.68 -26.71 4.10
CA LEU A 383 -58.03 -27.02 5.50
C LEU A 383 -59.46 -26.69 5.84
N VAL A 384 -59.91 -25.48 5.49
CA VAL A 384 -61.31 -25.05 5.72
C VAL A 384 -62.31 -25.99 5.03
N ALA A 385 -62.06 -26.30 3.76
CA ALA A 385 -62.90 -27.19 2.99
C ALA A 385 -62.92 -28.62 3.57
N GLY A 386 -61.72 -29.14 3.98
CA GLY A 386 -61.65 -30.49 4.61
C GLY A 386 -62.38 -30.60 5.94
N LEU A 387 -62.19 -29.60 6.82
CA LEU A 387 -62.93 -29.59 8.13
C LEU A 387 -64.40 -29.33 7.98
N ALA A 388 -64.83 -28.52 7.02
CA ALA A 388 -66.29 -28.37 6.73
C ALA A 388 -66.93 -29.66 6.21
N GLY A 389 -66.22 -30.36 5.28
CA GLY A 389 -66.67 -31.66 4.81
C GLY A 389 -66.81 -32.72 5.91
N LEU A 390 -65.86 -32.74 6.88
CA LEU A 390 -65.86 -33.64 8.02
C LEU A 390 -67.12 -33.42 8.92
N ARG A 391 -67.49 -32.14 9.09
CA ARG A 391 -68.68 -31.75 9.85
C ARG A 391 -70.00 -32.19 9.17
N GLU A 392 -70.07 -32.05 7.83
CA GLU A 392 -71.29 -32.45 7.07
C GLU A 392 -71.52 -33.97 7.00
N MET A 393 -70.48 -34.77 7.16
CA MET A 393 -70.58 -36.22 7.13
C MET A 393 -71.27 -36.80 8.40
N HIS A 394 -71.36 -36.00 9.47
CA HIS A 394 -71.98 -36.43 10.74
C HIS A 394 -73.31 -35.73 11.10
N ASN A 395 -73.81 -34.85 10.24
CA ASN A 395 -75.15 -34.32 10.30
C ASN A 395 -76.05 -35.09 9.36
#